data_c468e185b57b5a1dc901638d9c753ea1
#
_entry.id   c468e185b57b5a1dc901638d9c753ea1
#
_cell.length_a   1.000
_cell.length_b   1.000
_cell.length_c   1.000
_cell.angle_alpha   90.00
_cell.angle_beta   90.00
_cell.angle_gamma   90.00
#
_symmetry.space_group_name_H-M   'P 1'
#
loop_
_entity.id
_entity.type
_entity.pdbx_description
1 polymer ?
#
loop_
_entity_poly.entity_id
_entity_poly.type
_entity_poly.pdbx_seq_one_letter_code
_entity_poly.pdbx_strand_id
1 'polypeptide(L)'
;LDSSLAMLLVIQQILIGVSLGFAVRIVFSTVEFAGEIAGLQMGMNFAGFFDPISATQATAVSRFFGTLVAFLFVAINGHLMVIDAVVQSLTAFPVGPEPFAFLRAAQPQQWGAEVFKMGLWIALPLIAIMMFVNVVLGVISRVAPQTHIFSIGFPITMGVGLVSLLSMLPLMEMPFPATLQRMLAVSQ
;
A
#
# COMPACT_ATOMS: atom_id res chain seq x y z
N LEU A 1 -8.17 41.56 10.28
CA LEU A 1 -7.33 40.59 9.55
C LEU A 1 -7.22 41.11 8.12
N ASP A 2 -6.00 41.47 7.67
CA ASP A 2 -5.79 41.85 6.29
C ASP A 2 -6.17 40.68 5.39
N SER A 3 -6.87 40.92 4.29
CA SER A 3 -7.38 39.83 3.42
C SER A 3 -6.26 38.94 2.87
N SER A 4 -5.06 39.46 2.74
CA SER A 4 -3.87 38.69 2.34
C SER A 4 -3.40 37.70 3.41
N LEU A 5 -3.42 38.08 4.67
CA LEU A 5 -3.12 37.18 5.80
C LEU A 5 -4.17 36.07 5.92
N ALA A 6 -5.45 36.40 5.82
CA ALA A 6 -6.52 35.40 5.86
C ALA A 6 -6.36 34.36 4.75
N MET A 7 -6.02 34.77 3.54
CA MET A 7 -5.78 33.87 2.41
C MET A 7 -4.59 32.94 2.65
N LEU A 8 -3.46 33.43 3.17
CA LEU A 8 -2.30 32.61 3.51
C LEU A 8 -2.63 31.54 4.57
N LEU A 9 -3.42 31.90 5.59
CA LEU A 9 -3.84 30.98 6.63
C LEU A 9 -4.74 29.86 6.10
N VAL A 10 -5.66 30.17 5.20
CA VAL A 10 -6.49 29.16 4.53
C VAL A 10 -5.64 28.20 3.71
N ILE A 11 -4.66 28.72 2.94
CA ILE A 11 -3.75 27.87 2.16
C ILE A 11 -2.94 26.95 3.09
N GLN A 12 -2.42 27.47 4.19
CA GLN A 12 -1.68 26.68 5.18
C GLN A 12 -2.53 25.50 5.69
N GLN A 13 -3.76 25.76 6.13
CA GLN A 13 -4.63 24.70 6.67
C GLN A 13 -5.03 23.66 5.62
N ILE A 14 -5.26 24.08 4.38
CA ILE A 14 -5.50 23.15 3.27
C ILE A 14 -4.27 22.26 3.03
N LEU A 15 -3.06 22.83 3.01
CA LEU A 15 -1.83 22.05 2.81
C LEU A 15 -1.62 21.02 3.92
N ILE A 16 -1.84 21.38 5.17
CA ILE A 16 -1.74 20.45 6.31
C ILE A 16 -2.76 19.32 6.17
N GLY A 17 -4.03 19.64 5.91
CA GLY A 17 -5.08 18.63 5.74
C GLY A 17 -4.84 17.67 4.58
N VAL A 18 -4.41 18.19 3.42
CA VAL A 18 -4.06 17.39 2.25
C VAL A 18 -2.86 16.48 2.55
N SER A 19 -1.84 16.98 3.24
CA SER A 19 -0.66 16.19 3.59
C SER A 19 -0.99 15.05 4.56
N LEU A 20 -1.83 15.28 5.57
CA LEU A 20 -2.30 14.23 6.48
C LEU A 20 -3.14 13.18 5.75
N GLY A 21 -4.08 13.61 4.89
CA GLY A 21 -4.85 12.68 4.05
C GLY A 21 -3.97 11.87 3.10
N PHE A 22 -2.93 12.50 2.54
CA PHE A 22 -1.97 11.83 1.69
C PHE A 22 -1.13 10.81 2.46
N ALA A 23 -0.70 11.12 3.70
CA ALA A 23 0.01 10.18 4.56
C ALA A 23 -0.83 8.90 4.83
N VAL A 24 -2.11 9.05 5.14
CA VAL A 24 -3.02 7.91 5.29
C VAL A 24 -3.14 7.13 3.98
N ARG A 25 -3.32 7.82 2.84
CA ARG A 25 -3.42 7.16 1.52
C ARG A 25 -2.15 6.36 1.17
N ILE A 26 -0.97 6.85 1.56
CA ILE A 26 0.30 6.15 1.39
C ILE A 26 0.30 4.80 2.10
N VAL A 27 -0.18 4.75 3.35
CA VAL A 27 -0.26 3.49 4.11
C VAL A 27 -1.16 2.47 3.41
N PHE A 28 -2.32 2.89 2.91
CA PHE A 28 -3.20 2.04 2.11
C PHE A 28 -2.52 1.57 0.82
N SER A 29 -1.89 2.50 0.09
CA SER A 29 -1.18 2.19 -1.15
C SER A 29 -0.03 1.19 -0.96
N THR A 30 0.63 1.19 0.20
CA THR A 30 1.67 0.22 0.54
C THR A 30 1.15 -1.21 0.52
N VAL A 31 -0.02 -1.44 1.12
CA VAL A 31 -0.65 -2.76 1.19
C VAL A 31 -1.24 -3.15 -0.17
N GLU A 32 -1.89 -2.21 -0.87
CA GLU A 32 -2.39 -2.41 -2.24
C GLU A 32 -1.24 -2.81 -3.19
N PHE A 33 -0.08 -2.16 -3.06
CA PHE A 33 1.12 -2.46 -3.85
C PHE A 33 1.67 -3.87 -3.56
N ALA A 34 1.69 -4.30 -2.30
CA ALA A 34 2.06 -5.67 -1.96
C ALA A 34 1.09 -6.68 -2.61
N GLY A 35 -0.21 -6.38 -2.61
CA GLY A 35 -1.23 -7.17 -3.30
C GLY A 35 -1.04 -7.21 -4.83
N GLU A 36 -0.59 -6.11 -5.42
CA GLU A 36 -0.28 -6.05 -6.85
C GLU A 36 0.89 -6.96 -7.20
N ILE A 37 1.99 -6.90 -6.43
CA ILE A 37 3.14 -7.82 -6.60
C ILE A 37 2.69 -9.28 -6.46
N ALA A 38 1.83 -9.57 -5.49
CA ALA A 38 1.25 -10.90 -5.30
C ALA A 38 0.49 -11.37 -6.55
N GLY A 39 -0.40 -10.53 -7.07
CA GLY A 39 -1.17 -10.81 -8.29
C GLY A 39 -0.30 -11.05 -9.52
N LEU A 40 0.79 -10.26 -9.67
CA LEU A 40 1.80 -10.45 -10.70
C LEU A 40 2.46 -11.84 -10.61
N GLN A 41 2.88 -12.23 -9.42
CA GLN A 41 3.53 -13.52 -9.18
C GLN A 41 2.58 -14.71 -9.43
N MET A 42 1.29 -14.54 -9.16
CA MET A 42 0.25 -15.53 -9.44
C MET A 42 -0.12 -15.63 -10.93
N GLY A 43 0.43 -14.76 -11.77
CA GLY A 43 0.17 -14.74 -13.22
C GLY A 43 -1.16 -14.09 -13.60
N MET A 44 -1.80 -13.33 -12.73
CA MET A 44 -3.10 -12.68 -13.02
C MET A 44 -3.04 -11.65 -14.13
N ASN A 45 -1.84 -11.16 -14.47
CA ASN A 45 -1.66 -10.20 -15.58
C ASN A 45 -1.86 -10.83 -16.97
N PHE A 46 -1.86 -12.16 -17.07
CA PHE A 46 -2.19 -12.82 -18.35
C PHE A 46 -3.59 -12.44 -18.85
N ALA A 47 -4.53 -12.11 -17.97
CA ALA A 47 -5.84 -11.61 -18.36
C ALA A 47 -5.76 -10.33 -19.21
N GLY A 48 -4.78 -9.47 -18.96
CA GLY A 48 -4.57 -8.24 -19.72
C GLY A 48 -4.14 -8.43 -21.18
N PHE A 49 -3.60 -9.59 -21.55
CA PHE A 49 -3.32 -9.92 -22.95
C PHE A 49 -4.60 -10.15 -23.75
N PHE A 50 -5.67 -10.60 -23.10
CA PHE A 50 -6.95 -10.89 -23.73
C PHE A 50 -7.91 -9.70 -23.67
N ASP A 51 -7.77 -8.85 -22.66
CA ASP A 51 -8.60 -7.64 -22.50
C ASP A 51 -7.71 -6.46 -22.03
N PRO A 52 -7.13 -5.70 -22.97
CA PRO A 52 -6.27 -4.56 -22.65
C PRO A 52 -7.02 -3.42 -21.97
N ILE A 53 -8.33 -3.32 -22.09
CA ILE A 53 -9.14 -2.29 -21.44
C ILE A 53 -9.22 -2.55 -19.93
N SER A 54 -9.39 -3.82 -19.54
CA SER A 54 -9.41 -4.24 -18.12
C SER A 54 -8.01 -4.36 -17.51
N ALA A 55 -6.96 -4.48 -18.33
CA ALA A 55 -5.57 -4.60 -17.87
C ALA A 55 -5.04 -3.37 -17.12
N THR A 56 -5.67 -2.21 -17.29
CA THR A 56 -5.33 -0.97 -16.57
C THR A 56 -5.88 -0.93 -15.14
N GLN A 57 -6.70 -1.90 -14.76
CA GLN A 57 -7.28 -1.97 -13.43
C GLN A 57 -6.41 -2.80 -12.49
N ALA A 58 -6.40 -2.40 -11.21
CA ALA A 58 -5.74 -3.14 -10.14
C ALA A 58 -6.17 -4.62 -10.14
N THR A 59 -5.23 -5.53 -9.87
CA THR A 59 -5.49 -6.96 -9.80
C THR A 59 -6.55 -7.29 -8.72
N ALA A 60 -7.24 -8.41 -8.87
CA ALA A 60 -8.21 -8.87 -7.86
C ALA A 60 -7.56 -9.01 -6.47
N VAL A 61 -6.29 -9.42 -6.42
CA VAL A 61 -5.51 -9.52 -5.18
C VAL A 61 -5.27 -8.14 -4.57
N SER A 62 -4.87 -7.16 -5.38
CA SER A 62 -4.66 -5.78 -4.89
C SER A 62 -5.95 -5.19 -4.30
N ARG A 63 -7.10 -5.41 -4.96
CA ARG A 63 -8.40 -4.98 -4.44
C ARG A 63 -8.78 -5.69 -3.14
N PHE A 64 -8.50 -6.99 -3.04
CA PHE A 64 -8.69 -7.75 -1.81
C PHE A 64 -7.85 -7.16 -0.67
N PHE A 65 -6.57 -6.87 -0.91
CA PHE A 65 -5.70 -6.24 0.08
C PHE A 65 -6.17 -4.84 0.46
N GLY A 66 -6.63 -4.03 -0.52
CA GLY A 66 -7.22 -2.72 -0.25
C GLY A 66 -8.44 -2.78 0.66
N THR A 67 -9.32 -3.77 0.43
CA THR A 67 -10.49 -4.01 1.28
C THR A 67 -10.07 -4.48 2.67
N LEU A 68 -9.12 -5.41 2.74
CA LEU A 68 -8.60 -5.94 4.00
C LEU A 68 -7.98 -4.83 4.85
N VAL A 69 -7.15 -3.98 4.26
CA VAL A 69 -6.52 -2.87 4.99
C VAL A 69 -7.55 -1.86 5.49
N ALA A 70 -8.64 -1.65 4.74
CA ALA A 70 -9.73 -0.79 5.20
C ALA A 70 -10.42 -1.36 6.45
N PHE A 71 -10.69 -2.67 6.48
CA PHE A 71 -11.22 -3.32 7.67
C PHE A 71 -10.24 -3.28 8.85
N LEU A 72 -8.96 -3.56 8.60
CA LEU A 72 -7.92 -3.49 9.62
C LEU A 72 -7.80 -2.08 10.19
N PHE A 73 -7.82 -1.06 9.34
CA PHE A 73 -7.79 0.35 9.75
C PHE A 73 -8.92 0.70 10.72
N VAL A 74 -10.15 0.22 10.45
CA VAL A 74 -11.28 0.43 11.36
C VAL A 74 -11.10 -0.37 12.64
N ALA A 75 -10.65 -1.64 12.55
CA ALA A 75 -10.49 -2.53 13.68
C ALA A 75 -9.46 -2.02 14.71
N ILE A 76 -8.37 -1.38 14.25
CA ILE A 76 -7.35 -0.78 15.14
C ILE A 76 -7.68 0.65 15.57
N ASN A 77 -8.91 1.14 15.28
CA ASN A 77 -9.30 2.53 15.51
C ASN A 77 -8.42 3.56 14.78
N GLY A 78 -7.89 3.23 13.61
CA GLY A 78 -7.05 4.10 12.81
C GLY A 78 -7.70 5.44 12.45
N HIS A 79 -9.02 5.46 12.30
CA HIS A 79 -9.80 6.68 12.09
C HIS A 79 -9.68 7.65 13.28
N LEU A 80 -9.61 7.15 14.52
CA LEU A 80 -9.40 8.00 15.70
C LEU A 80 -7.99 8.57 15.74
N MET A 81 -6.98 7.78 15.30
CA MET A 81 -5.60 8.25 15.19
C MET A 81 -5.47 9.39 14.17
N VAL A 82 -6.22 9.33 13.07
CA VAL A 82 -6.25 10.42 12.07
C VAL A 82 -6.90 11.68 12.65
N ILE A 83 -8.01 11.53 13.37
CA ILE A 83 -8.67 12.66 14.04
C ILE A 83 -7.73 13.30 15.06
N ASP A 84 -7.05 12.49 15.86
CA ASP A 84 -6.08 12.96 16.84
C ASP A 84 -4.93 13.73 16.18
N ALA A 85 -4.37 13.20 15.07
CA ALA A 85 -3.34 13.87 14.28
C ALA A 85 -3.81 15.23 13.73
N VAL A 86 -5.05 15.33 13.27
CA VAL A 86 -5.65 16.61 12.81
C VAL A 86 -5.77 17.59 13.98
N VAL A 87 -6.22 17.15 15.14
CA VAL A 87 -6.32 18.02 16.32
C VAL A 87 -4.94 18.48 16.78
N GLN A 88 -3.95 17.58 16.82
CA GLN A 88 -2.60 17.91 17.21
C GLN A 88 -1.92 18.84 16.20
N SER A 89 -2.21 18.73 14.90
CA SER A 89 -1.66 19.63 13.89
C SER A 89 -2.04 21.09 14.10
N LEU A 90 -3.20 21.36 14.70
CA LEU A 90 -3.64 22.73 15.05
C LEU A 90 -2.80 23.35 16.18
N THR A 91 -2.26 22.51 17.06
CA THR A 91 -1.39 22.94 18.16
C THR A 91 0.08 22.99 17.77
N ALA A 92 0.53 22.02 16.95
CA ALA A 92 1.92 21.93 16.48
C ALA A 92 2.24 23.02 15.42
N PHE A 93 1.28 23.34 14.56
CA PHE A 93 1.42 24.35 13.52
C PHE A 93 0.33 25.43 13.69
N PRO A 94 0.46 26.26 14.74
CA PRO A 94 -0.51 27.31 14.99
C PRO A 94 -0.54 28.30 13.83
N VAL A 95 -1.66 28.95 13.68
CA VAL A 95 -1.86 30.00 12.68
C VAL A 95 -0.81 31.10 12.89
N GLY A 96 0.21 31.13 12.02
CA GLY A 96 1.40 31.98 12.18
C GLY A 96 2.01 32.47 10.88
N PRO A 97 3.09 33.26 10.96
CA PRO A 97 3.70 33.90 9.79
C PRO A 97 4.48 32.96 8.87
N GLU A 98 4.70 31.69 9.25
CA GLU A 98 5.43 30.71 8.43
C GLU A 98 4.51 29.59 7.89
N PRO A 99 3.75 29.83 6.80
CA PRO A 99 2.77 28.89 6.28
C PRO A 99 3.38 27.60 5.71
N PHE A 100 4.69 27.56 5.45
CA PHE A 100 5.39 26.41 4.84
C PHE A 100 6.26 25.61 5.85
N ALA A 101 6.24 25.95 7.14
CA ALA A 101 7.01 25.24 8.16
C ALA A 101 6.67 23.74 8.17
N PHE A 102 5.39 23.39 8.03
CA PHE A 102 4.90 22.02 7.94
C PHE A 102 5.53 21.23 6.79
N LEU A 103 5.62 21.78 5.58
CA LEU A 103 6.19 21.08 4.42
C LEU A 103 7.67 20.75 4.59
N ARG A 104 8.42 21.59 5.32
CA ARG A 104 9.82 21.32 5.64
C ARG A 104 9.96 20.18 6.65
N ALA A 105 9.06 20.11 7.62
CA ALA A 105 9.04 19.04 8.63
C ALA A 105 8.57 17.70 8.05
N ALA A 106 7.54 17.72 7.22
CA ALA A 106 6.88 16.52 6.71
C ALA A 106 7.69 15.72 5.68
N GLN A 107 8.63 16.35 4.96
CA GLN A 107 9.49 15.72 3.93
C GLN A 107 8.75 14.70 3.05
N PRO A 108 7.72 15.10 2.28
CA PRO A 108 6.83 14.18 1.56
C PRO A 108 7.54 13.29 0.53
N GLN A 109 8.75 13.66 0.08
CA GLN A 109 9.58 12.84 -0.80
C GLN A 109 10.02 11.51 -0.15
N GLN A 110 10.14 11.45 1.17
CA GLN A 110 10.52 10.22 1.87
C GLN A 110 9.35 9.23 1.95
N TRP A 111 8.12 9.72 1.91
CA TRP A 111 6.92 8.88 1.98
C TRP A 111 6.79 7.96 0.76
N GLY A 112 7.18 8.43 -0.43
CA GLY A 112 7.21 7.60 -1.63
C GLY A 112 8.16 6.39 -1.49
N ALA A 113 9.35 6.60 -0.94
CA ALA A 113 10.31 5.53 -0.69
C ALA A 113 9.77 4.50 0.34
N GLU A 114 9.04 4.96 1.36
CA GLU A 114 8.43 4.06 2.35
C GLU A 114 7.37 3.14 1.74
N VAL A 115 6.55 3.61 0.77
CA VAL A 115 5.59 2.75 0.05
C VAL A 115 6.28 1.55 -0.58
N PHE A 116 7.36 1.80 -1.34
CA PHE A 116 8.09 0.72 -2.01
C PHE A 116 8.80 -0.19 -1.02
N LYS A 117 9.46 0.36 -0.01
CA LYS A 117 10.19 -0.41 1.00
C LYS A 117 9.26 -1.32 1.80
N MET A 118 8.19 -0.77 2.35
CA MET A 118 7.27 -1.53 3.18
C MET A 118 6.39 -2.47 2.35
N GLY A 119 5.91 -2.04 1.18
CA GLY A 119 5.14 -2.89 0.30
C GLY A 119 5.94 -4.09 -0.22
N LEU A 120 7.21 -3.85 -0.59
CA LEU A 120 8.10 -4.94 -0.95
C LEU A 120 8.39 -5.87 0.23
N TRP A 121 8.63 -5.31 1.43
CA TRP A 121 8.88 -6.11 2.64
C TRP A 121 7.69 -7.01 2.99
N ILE A 122 6.46 -6.51 2.87
CA ILE A 122 5.23 -7.29 3.04
C ILE A 122 5.13 -8.38 1.97
N ALA A 123 5.52 -8.09 0.71
CA ALA A 123 5.41 -9.04 -0.38
C ALA A 123 6.54 -10.10 -0.40
N LEU A 124 7.68 -9.85 0.27
CA LEU A 124 8.87 -10.71 0.22
C LEU A 124 8.59 -12.20 0.50
N PRO A 125 7.89 -12.60 1.56
CA PRO A 125 7.65 -14.02 1.83
C PRO A 125 6.83 -14.68 0.71
N LEU A 126 5.87 -13.97 0.15
CA LEU A 126 5.09 -14.47 -0.98
C LEU A 126 5.95 -14.58 -2.25
N ILE A 127 6.79 -13.57 -2.54
CA ILE A 127 7.72 -13.60 -3.66
C ILE A 127 8.62 -14.84 -3.54
N ALA A 128 9.17 -15.12 -2.36
CA ALA A 128 10.05 -16.26 -2.13
C ALA A 128 9.34 -17.60 -2.40
N ILE A 129 8.12 -17.78 -1.90
CA ILE A 129 7.31 -18.98 -2.14
C ILE A 129 7.01 -19.12 -3.64
N MET A 130 6.56 -18.06 -4.28
CA MET A 130 6.19 -18.09 -5.70
C MET A 130 7.39 -18.29 -6.62
N MET A 131 8.56 -17.73 -6.28
CA MET A 131 9.82 -18.03 -7.01
C MET A 131 10.17 -19.50 -6.93
N PHE A 132 10.05 -20.12 -5.75
CA PHE A 132 10.26 -21.55 -5.59
C PHE A 132 9.31 -22.37 -6.47
N VAL A 133 8.01 -22.05 -6.45
CA VAL A 133 7.00 -22.70 -7.31
C VAL A 133 7.34 -22.55 -8.79
N ASN A 134 7.72 -21.35 -9.22
CA ASN A 134 8.07 -21.09 -10.61
C ASN A 134 9.32 -21.88 -11.06
N VAL A 135 10.32 -22.04 -10.19
CA VAL A 135 11.49 -22.89 -10.45
C VAL A 135 11.06 -24.35 -10.61
N VAL A 136 10.23 -24.86 -9.69
CA VAL A 136 9.72 -26.25 -9.78
C VAL A 136 8.93 -26.46 -11.08
N LEU A 137 8.04 -25.55 -11.43
CA LEU A 137 7.30 -25.61 -12.68
C LEU A 137 8.23 -25.55 -13.91
N GLY A 138 9.29 -24.73 -13.85
CA GLY A 138 10.31 -24.65 -14.90
C GLY A 138 11.06 -25.97 -15.09
N VAL A 139 11.38 -26.67 -14.00
CA VAL A 139 12.00 -28.00 -14.05
C VAL A 139 11.03 -29.05 -14.63
N ILE A 140 9.79 -29.06 -14.16
CA ILE A 140 8.74 -29.96 -14.68
C ILE A 140 8.56 -29.78 -16.19
N SER A 141 8.49 -28.53 -16.65
CA SER A 141 8.36 -28.24 -18.09
C SER A 141 9.50 -28.73 -18.94
N ARG A 142 10.70 -28.82 -18.37
CA ARG A 142 11.89 -29.32 -19.04
C ARG A 142 11.90 -30.86 -19.12
N VAL A 143 11.39 -31.51 -18.08
CA VAL A 143 11.37 -33.00 -17.99
C VAL A 143 10.17 -33.58 -18.77
N ALA A 144 9.04 -32.91 -18.75
CA ALA A 144 7.80 -33.35 -19.38
C ALA A 144 7.22 -32.26 -20.32
N PRO A 145 7.85 -32.02 -21.49
CA PRO A 145 7.46 -30.94 -22.41
C PRO A 145 6.07 -31.14 -23.03
N GLN A 146 5.49 -32.34 -22.92
CA GLN A 146 4.14 -32.63 -23.38
C GLN A 146 3.04 -32.06 -22.48
N THR A 147 3.37 -31.67 -21.24
CA THR A 147 2.42 -30.99 -20.34
C THR A 147 2.35 -29.53 -20.73
N HIS A 148 1.17 -29.08 -21.16
CA HIS A 148 0.93 -27.67 -21.44
C HIS A 148 1.10 -26.86 -20.15
N ILE A 149 2.24 -26.15 -20.00
CA ILE A 149 2.60 -25.37 -18.80
C ILE A 149 1.46 -24.40 -18.41
N PHE A 150 0.79 -23.83 -19.40
CA PHE A 150 -0.32 -22.90 -19.14
C PHE A 150 -1.54 -23.57 -18.51
N SER A 151 -1.86 -24.83 -18.87
CA SER A 151 -3.02 -25.51 -18.31
C SER A 151 -2.81 -26.04 -16.90
N ILE A 152 -1.56 -26.33 -16.50
CA ILE A 152 -1.22 -26.84 -15.17
C ILE A 152 -0.56 -25.76 -14.31
N GLY A 153 0.31 -24.95 -14.89
CA GLY A 153 1.08 -23.94 -14.17
C GLY A 153 0.20 -22.85 -13.55
N PHE A 154 -0.75 -22.28 -14.32
CA PHE A 154 -1.62 -21.22 -13.82
C PHE A 154 -2.49 -21.66 -12.62
N PRO A 155 -3.20 -22.82 -12.64
CA PRO A 155 -3.94 -23.27 -11.47
C PRO A 155 -3.06 -23.53 -10.25
N ILE A 156 -1.84 -24.05 -10.43
CA ILE A 156 -0.91 -24.28 -9.33
C ILE A 156 -0.43 -22.96 -8.74
N THR A 157 0.03 -22.02 -9.56
CA THR A 157 0.50 -20.71 -9.07
C THR A 157 -0.60 -19.95 -8.38
N MET A 158 -1.83 -19.99 -8.91
CA MET A 158 -2.99 -19.38 -8.29
C MET A 158 -3.35 -20.04 -6.96
N GLY A 159 -3.38 -21.39 -6.90
CA GLY A 159 -3.70 -22.14 -5.68
C GLY A 159 -2.67 -21.91 -4.57
N VAL A 160 -1.36 -22.06 -4.89
CA VAL A 160 -0.28 -21.81 -3.93
C VAL A 160 -0.26 -20.34 -3.51
N GLY A 161 -0.47 -19.42 -4.45
CA GLY A 161 -0.55 -18.00 -4.15
C GLY A 161 -1.67 -17.65 -3.16
N LEU A 162 -2.87 -18.22 -3.34
CA LEU A 162 -3.99 -18.02 -2.42
C LEU A 162 -3.69 -18.57 -1.02
N VAL A 163 -3.13 -19.78 -0.93
CA VAL A 163 -2.73 -20.37 0.36
C VAL A 163 -1.66 -19.51 1.04
N SER A 164 -0.68 -19.04 0.28
CA SER A 164 0.38 -18.15 0.79
C SER A 164 -0.19 -16.82 1.28
N LEU A 165 -1.15 -16.24 0.55
CA LEU A 165 -1.85 -15.02 0.95
C LEU A 165 -2.56 -15.20 2.30
N LEU A 166 -3.33 -16.29 2.46
CA LEU A 166 -4.02 -16.58 3.71
C LEU A 166 -3.04 -16.73 4.88
N SER A 167 -1.88 -17.35 4.63
CA SER A 167 -0.82 -17.51 5.64
C SER A 167 -0.14 -16.19 6.02
N MET A 168 -0.20 -15.18 5.14
CA MET A 168 0.40 -13.86 5.38
C MET A 168 -0.51 -12.90 6.13
N LEU A 169 -1.82 -13.15 6.19
CA LEU A 169 -2.77 -12.24 6.85
C LEU A 169 -2.34 -11.88 8.29
N PRO A 170 -1.94 -12.83 9.16
CA PRO A 170 -1.50 -12.51 10.51
C PRO A 170 -0.23 -11.65 10.55
N LEU A 171 0.65 -11.77 9.55
CA LEU A 171 1.89 -10.99 9.48
C LEU A 171 1.66 -9.51 9.15
N MET A 172 0.50 -9.15 8.61
CA MET A 172 0.15 -7.77 8.28
C MET A 172 -0.35 -6.97 9.50
N GLU A 173 -0.77 -7.64 10.56
CA GLU A 173 -1.28 -6.97 11.77
C GLU A 173 -0.19 -6.14 12.49
N MET A 174 1.09 -6.55 12.42
CA MET A 174 2.17 -5.86 13.12
C MET A 174 2.71 -4.61 12.38
N PRO A 175 3.04 -4.66 11.07
CA PRO A 175 3.66 -3.52 10.39
C PRO A 175 2.69 -2.38 10.12
N PHE A 176 1.39 -2.66 9.96
CA PHE A 176 0.40 -1.66 9.58
C PHE A 176 0.20 -0.55 10.63
N PRO A 177 -0.08 -0.85 11.92
CA PRO A 177 -0.23 0.17 12.95
C PRO A 177 1.05 0.99 13.15
N ALA A 178 2.22 0.35 13.13
CA ALA A 178 3.50 1.01 13.30
C ALA A 178 3.80 2.01 12.17
N THR A 179 3.44 1.65 10.93
CA THR A 179 3.61 2.53 9.78
C THR A 179 2.65 3.71 9.85
N LEU A 180 1.39 3.47 10.20
CA LEU A 180 0.39 4.52 10.38
C LEU A 180 0.83 5.52 11.46
N GLN A 181 1.28 5.04 12.63
CA GLN A 181 1.79 5.88 13.69
C GLN A 181 2.99 6.72 13.26
N ARG A 182 3.96 6.13 12.57
CA ARG A 182 5.14 6.86 12.07
C ARG A 182 4.77 7.97 11.09
N MET A 183 3.83 7.69 10.17
CA MET A 183 3.39 8.67 9.18
C MET A 183 2.62 9.83 9.81
N LEU A 184 1.82 9.54 10.86
CA LEU A 184 1.08 10.57 11.59
C LEU A 184 1.94 11.32 12.61
N ALA A 185 3.00 10.71 13.17
CA ALA A 185 3.91 11.35 14.12
C ALA A 185 4.75 12.49 13.51
N VAL A 186 4.84 12.57 12.18
CA VAL A 186 5.48 13.71 11.50
C VAL A 186 4.70 15.02 11.71
N SER A 187 3.44 14.92 12.18
CA SER A 187 2.60 16.08 12.53
C SER A 187 2.78 16.55 13.98
N GLN A 188 3.64 15.88 14.75
CA GLN A 188 4.00 16.22 16.13
C GLN A 188 5.36 16.94 16.17
#